data_0b87b9b512f82b5c32fdf86c847c1019
#
_entry.id   0b87b9b512f82b5c32fdf86c847c1019
#
_cell.length_a   1.000
_cell.length_b   1.000
_cell.length_c   1.000
_cell.angle_alpha   90.00
_cell.angle_beta   90.00
_cell.angle_gamma   90.00
#
_symmetry.space_group_name_H-M   'P 1'
#
loop_
_entity.id
_entity.type
_entity.pdbx_description
1 polymer ?
#
loop_
_entity_poly.entity_id
_entity_poly.type
_entity_poly.pdbx_seq_one_letter_code
_entity_poly.pdbx_strand_id
1 'polypeptide(L)'
;MRSNKVALVNRNQIRAFSNAIARGFRPRKIVLFGSYAYGKPTEDSDVDVLAIMPFNRKRGRKSLEIRQRIPADFPLDLIVRTPEFIARRLQWGDCLIQEILAKGDVLYEATDPGVGGRSWLRR
;
A
#
# COMPACT_ATOMS: atom_id res chain seq x y z
N MET A 1 26.41 -20.34 -11.73
CA MET A 1 25.66 -20.27 -11.57
C MET A 1 25.04 -19.29 -11.28
N ARG A 2 24.52 -19.14 -11.32
CA ARG A 2 23.89 -18.26 -11.09
C ARG A 2 24.00 -17.85 -9.83
N SER A 3 24.12 -16.88 -9.68
CA SER A 3 24.25 -16.31 -8.47
C SER A 3 23.11 -16.67 -7.58
N ASN A 4 23.32 -16.81 -6.36
CA ASN A 4 22.28 -17.09 -5.48
C ASN A 4 21.66 -15.85 -4.95
N LYS A 5 22.11 -14.73 -5.44
CA LYS A 5 21.62 -13.51 -4.97
C LYS A 5 20.23 -13.30 -5.42
N VAL A 6 19.36 -12.91 -4.55
CA VAL A 6 17.99 -12.62 -4.89
C VAL A 6 17.94 -11.26 -5.55
N ALA A 7 17.36 -11.19 -6.71
CA ALA A 7 17.24 -9.92 -7.39
C ALA A 7 16.28 -9.00 -6.64
N LEU A 8 16.56 -7.73 -6.68
CA LEU A 8 15.63 -6.78 -6.10
C LEU A 8 14.32 -6.80 -6.87
N VAL A 9 13.26 -6.50 -6.18
CA VAL A 9 11.94 -6.44 -6.80
C VAL A 9 11.91 -5.25 -7.72
N ASN A 10 11.46 -5.43 -8.95
CA ASN A 10 11.46 -4.31 -9.86
C ASN A 10 10.11 -3.61 -9.83
N ARG A 11 10.10 -2.43 -10.40
CA ARG A 11 8.93 -1.57 -10.34
C ARG A 11 7.74 -2.17 -11.04
N ASN A 12 7.96 -2.91 -12.10
CA ASN A 12 6.86 -3.53 -12.82
C ASN A 12 6.15 -4.58 -12.00
N GLN A 13 6.90 -5.33 -11.20
CA GLN A 13 6.29 -6.32 -10.32
C GLN A 13 5.41 -5.65 -9.29
N ILE A 14 5.89 -4.55 -8.70
CA ILE A 14 5.15 -3.83 -7.69
C ILE A 14 3.89 -3.22 -8.31
N ARG A 15 4.03 -2.64 -9.49
CA ARG A 15 2.90 -2.01 -10.13
C ARG A 15 1.84 -3.03 -10.55
N ALA A 16 2.27 -4.19 -11.02
CA ALA A 16 1.33 -5.24 -11.39
C ALA A 16 0.53 -5.71 -10.17
N PHE A 17 1.21 -5.84 -9.04
CA PHE A 17 0.55 -6.23 -7.81
C PHE A 17 -0.48 -5.18 -7.39
N SER A 18 -0.08 -3.93 -7.44
CA SER A 18 -0.97 -2.83 -7.09
C SER A 18 -2.19 -2.78 -8.01
N ASN A 19 -1.97 -2.98 -9.31
CA ASN A 19 -3.08 -2.98 -10.26
C ASN A 19 -4.05 -4.12 -10.00
N ALA A 20 -3.54 -5.27 -9.59
CA ALA A 20 -4.40 -6.39 -9.27
C ALA A 20 -5.26 -6.09 -8.05
N ILE A 21 -4.69 -5.45 -7.02
CA ILE A 21 -5.47 -5.05 -5.86
C ILE A 21 -6.53 -4.04 -6.28
N ALA A 22 -6.15 -3.09 -7.11
CA ALA A 22 -7.07 -2.05 -7.53
C ALA A 22 -8.28 -2.64 -8.24
N ARG A 23 -8.04 -3.63 -9.11
CA ARG A 23 -9.13 -4.25 -9.83
C ARG A 23 -9.99 -5.16 -8.96
N GLY A 24 -9.37 -5.85 -8.03
CA GLY A 24 -10.09 -6.84 -7.26
C GLY A 24 -10.78 -6.30 -6.03
N PHE A 25 -10.25 -5.25 -5.44
CA PHE A 25 -10.74 -4.76 -4.16
C PHE A 25 -11.15 -3.30 -4.17
N ARG A 26 -10.82 -2.57 -5.21
CA ARG A 26 -11.23 -1.17 -5.38
C ARG A 26 -10.90 -0.29 -4.20
N PRO A 27 -9.64 -0.24 -3.81
CA PRO A 27 -9.25 0.62 -2.69
C PRO A 27 -9.35 2.09 -3.07
N ARG A 28 -9.28 2.94 -2.07
CA ARG A 28 -9.22 4.36 -2.31
C ARG A 28 -7.84 4.79 -2.70
N LYS A 29 -6.82 4.14 -2.16
CA LYS A 29 -5.45 4.54 -2.42
C LYS A 29 -4.52 3.40 -2.09
N ILE A 30 -3.45 3.27 -2.83
CA ILE A 30 -2.39 2.31 -2.57
C ILE A 30 -1.09 3.09 -2.62
N VAL A 31 -0.29 3.00 -1.56
CA VAL A 31 0.96 3.75 -1.44
C VAL A 31 2.10 2.80 -1.15
N LEU A 32 3.17 2.94 -1.90
CA LEU A 32 4.41 2.23 -1.64
C LEU A 32 5.23 3.08 -0.69
N PHE A 33 5.73 2.49 0.38
CA PHE A 33 6.54 3.25 1.32
C PHE A 33 7.76 2.43 1.70
N GLY A 34 8.56 2.93 2.60
CA GLY A 34 9.74 2.24 3.06
C GLY A 34 10.87 2.27 2.05
N SER A 35 11.75 1.29 2.12
CA SER A 35 12.99 1.35 1.37
C SER A 35 12.78 1.36 -0.14
N TYR A 36 11.73 0.72 -0.64
CA TYR A 36 11.48 0.70 -2.07
C TYR A 36 10.88 2.02 -2.58
N ALA A 37 10.46 2.88 -1.69
CA ALA A 37 9.90 4.17 -2.10
C ALA A 37 10.89 5.30 -1.91
N TYR A 38 11.46 5.40 -0.72
CA TYR A 38 12.34 6.52 -0.43
C TYR A 38 13.60 6.12 0.32
N GLY A 39 13.93 4.85 0.30
CA GLY A 39 15.16 4.37 0.92
C GLY A 39 16.03 3.71 -0.12
N LYS A 40 16.90 2.85 0.36
CA LYS A 40 17.77 2.07 -0.50
C LYS A 40 17.51 0.60 -0.25
N PRO A 41 16.70 -0.04 -1.07
CA PRO A 41 16.37 -1.42 -0.81
C PRO A 41 17.58 -2.33 -1.00
N THR A 42 17.60 -3.39 -0.23
CA THR A 42 18.58 -4.44 -0.35
C THR A 42 17.84 -5.73 -0.63
N GLU A 43 18.59 -6.81 -0.82
CA GLU A 43 17.95 -8.08 -1.07
C GLU A 43 17.18 -8.58 0.14
N ASP A 44 17.40 -7.98 1.32
CA ASP A 44 16.63 -8.37 2.49
C ASP A 44 15.42 -7.47 2.72
N SER A 45 15.21 -6.49 1.88
CA SER A 45 14.13 -5.54 2.09
C SER A 45 12.81 -6.10 1.62
N ASP A 46 11.76 -5.83 2.40
CA ASP A 46 10.40 -6.15 1.96
C ASP A 46 9.83 -4.98 1.19
N VAL A 47 8.88 -5.25 0.34
CA VAL A 47 8.12 -4.21 -0.33
C VAL A 47 7.00 -3.81 0.63
N ASP A 48 6.98 -2.55 1.05
CA ASP A 48 6.01 -2.06 2.02
C ASP A 48 4.89 -1.32 1.31
N VAL A 49 3.68 -1.81 1.46
CA VAL A 49 2.52 -1.26 0.75
C VAL A 49 1.40 -0.97 1.74
N LEU A 50 0.84 0.21 1.65
CA LEU A 50 -0.34 0.58 2.41
C LEU A 50 -1.51 0.69 1.46
N ALA A 51 -2.56 -0.07 1.71
CA ALA A 51 -3.80 0.02 0.95
C ALA A 51 -4.87 0.60 1.85
N ILE A 52 -5.54 1.63 1.37
CA ILE A 52 -6.57 2.30 2.15
C ILE A 52 -7.90 2.00 1.49
N MET A 53 -8.78 1.33 2.22
CA MET A 53 -10.07 0.95 1.70
C MET A 53 -11.06 0.71 2.82
N PRO A 54 -12.35 0.91 2.57
CA PRO A 54 -13.35 0.57 3.59
C PRO A 54 -13.45 -0.94 3.74
N PHE A 55 -13.58 -1.40 4.96
CA PHE A 55 -13.86 -2.80 5.21
C PHE A 55 -14.36 -2.94 6.64
N ASN A 56 -14.97 -4.10 6.91
CA ASN A 56 -15.49 -4.40 8.21
C ASN A 56 -14.40 -5.04 9.04
N ARG A 57 -13.88 -4.30 10.02
CA ARG A 57 -12.75 -4.78 10.79
C ARG A 57 -13.06 -5.97 11.65
N LYS A 58 -14.33 -6.26 11.86
CA LYS A 58 -14.70 -7.40 12.66
C LYS A 58 -14.67 -8.70 11.89
N ARG A 59 -14.54 -8.62 10.57
CA ARG A 59 -14.53 -9.80 9.75
C ARG A 59 -13.19 -10.41 9.53
N GLY A 60 -12.22 -10.01 10.25
CA GLY A 60 -10.92 -10.59 10.12
C GLY A 60 -9.95 -9.66 9.45
N ARG A 61 -8.84 -10.19 8.97
CA ARG A 61 -7.80 -9.35 8.43
C ARG A 61 -7.93 -9.19 6.95
N LYS A 62 -8.17 -7.98 6.56
CA LYS A 62 -8.29 -7.67 5.15
C LYS A 62 -6.99 -7.95 4.40
N SER A 63 -5.85 -7.71 5.05
CA SER A 63 -4.57 -7.97 4.39
C SER A 63 -4.41 -9.44 4.05
N LEU A 64 -4.87 -10.33 4.92
CA LEU A 64 -4.78 -11.75 4.65
C LEU A 64 -5.67 -12.13 3.48
N GLU A 65 -6.87 -11.58 3.43
CA GLU A 65 -7.78 -11.85 2.34
C GLU A 65 -7.16 -11.42 1.01
N ILE A 66 -6.54 -10.25 0.98
CA ILE A 66 -5.92 -9.76 -0.24
C ILE A 66 -4.77 -10.68 -0.64
N ARG A 67 -3.92 -11.06 0.31
CA ARG A 67 -2.80 -11.92 -0.01
C ARG A 67 -3.22 -13.27 -0.54
N GLN A 68 -4.34 -13.79 -0.05
CA GLN A 68 -4.81 -15.07 -0.53
C GLN A 68 -5.34 -15.00 -1.95
N ARG A 69 -5.93 -13.88 -2.31
CA ARG A 69 -6.49 -13.74 -3.64
C ARG A 69 -5.49 -13.18 -4.64
N ILE A 70 -4.53 -12.43 -4.17
CA ILE A 70 -3.54 -11.81 -5.03
C ILE A 70 -2.17 -12.08 -4.43
N PRO A 71 -1.63 -13.28 -4.65
CA PRO A 71 -0.34 -13.60 -4.06
C PRO A 71 0.77 -12.77 -4.71
N ALA A 72 1.68 -12.30 -3.89
CA ALA A 72 2.85 -11.60 -4.38
C ALA A 72 3.98 -12.59 -4.53
N ASP A 73 4.79 -12.43 -5.57
CA ASP A 73 5.94 -13.28 -5.75
C ASP A 73 7.21 -12.57 -5.28
N PHE A 74 7.07 -11.76 -4.26
CA PHE A 74 8.18 -11.05 -3.65
C PHE A 74 7.86 -10.83 -2.18
N PRO A 75 8.88 -10.54 -1.37
CA PRO A 75 8.64 -10.26 0.04
C PRO A 75 7.77 -9.02 0.19
N LEU A 76 6.68 -9.15 0.90
CA LEU A 76 5.67 -8.11 0.96
C LEU A 76 5.22 -7.88 2.38
N ASP A 77 5.17 -6.62 2.77
CA ASP A 77 4.55 -6.20 4.00
C ASP A 77 3.34 -5.36 3.62
N LEU A 78 2.17 -5.94 3.70
CA LEU A 78 0.95 -5.27 3.27
C LEU A 78 0.13 -4.82 4.47
N ILE A 79 -0.07 -3.53 4.57
CA ILE A 79 -0.88 -2.94 5.63
C ILE A 79 -2.16 -2.41 4.99
N VAL A 80 -3.30 -2.79 5.55
CA VAL A 80 -4.59 -2.36 5.03
C VAL A 80 -5.32 -1.63 6.16
N ARG A 81 -5.75 -0.42 5.88
CA ARG A 81 -6.42 0.39 6.89
C ARG A 81 -7.62 1.09 6.26
N THR A 82 -8.59 1.41 7.09
CA THR A 82 -9.77 2.12 6.60
C THR A 82 -9.45 3.60 6.46
N PRO A 83 -10.22 4.31 5.64
CA PRO A 83 -10.03 5.76 5.54
C PRO A 83 -10.21 6.47 6.89
N GLU A 84 -11.16 6.00 7.67
CA GLU A 84 -11.40 6.60 8.99
C GLU A 84 -10.22 6.42 9.93
N PHE A 85 -9.61 5.25 9.86
CA PHE A 85 -8.43 5.00 10.68
C PHE A 85 -7.31 5.97 10.30
N ILE A 86 -7.06 6.11 9.00
CA ILE A 86 -6.00 6.99 8.52
C ILE A 86 -6.29 8.44 8.96
N ALA A 87 -7.51 8.90 8.77
CA ALA A 87 -7.86 10.27 9.13
C ALA A 87 -7.66 10.52 10.62
N ARG A 88 -8.04 9.55 11.44
CA ARG A 88 -7.89 9.69 12.87
C ARG A 88 -6.42 9.72 13.28
N ARG A 89 -5.62 8.86 12.68
CA ARG A 89 -4.20 8.85 13.00
C ARG A 89 -3.51 10.13 12.58
N LEU A 90 -3.90 10.68 11.45
CA LEU A 90 -3.35 11.97 11.03
C LEU A 90 -3.72 13.07 12.00
N GLN A 91 -4.95 13.05 12.47
CA GLN A 91 -5.41 14.03 13.42
C GLN A 91 -4.63 13.93 14.73
N TRP A 92 -4.20 12.75 15.10
CA TRP A 92 -3.44 12.54 16.32
C TRP A 92 -1.95 12.80 16.13
N GLY A 93 -1.51 13.12 14.92
CA GLY A 93 -0.11 13.41 14.69
C GLY A 93 0.77 12.19 14.52
N ASP A 94 0.22 11.12 13.98
CA ASP A 94 0.97 9.89 13.76
C ASP A 94 2.08 10.14 12.76
N CYS A 95 3.32 10.09 13.21
CA CYS A 95 4.46 10.42 12.35
C CYS A 95 4.64 9.41 11.24
N LEU A 96 4.38 8.15 11.50
CA LEU A 96 4.56 7.14 10.47
C LEU A 96 3.58 7.34 9.33
N ILE A 97 2.31 7.56 9.67
CA ILE A 97 1.30 7.78 8.64
C ILE A 97 1.61 9.06 7.88
N GLN A 98 2.02 10.11 8.58
CA GLN A 98 2.39 11.35 7.91
C GLN A 98 3.53 11.12 6.93
N GLU A 99 4.52 10.37 7.33
CA GLU A 99 5.66 10.11 6.46
C GLU A 99 5.26 9.29 5.25
N ILE A 100 4.45 8.26 5.46
CA ILE A 100 4.02 7.42 4.34
C ILE A 100 3.28 8.26 3.30
N LEU A 101 2.37 9.11 3.76
CA LEU A 101 1.58 9.88 2.82
C LEU A 101 2.36 11.01 2.18
N ALA A 102 3.36 11.54 2.87
CA ALA A 102 4.15 12.63 2.33
C ALA A 102 5.24 12.16 1.39
N LYS A 103 5.90 11.05 1.72
CA LYS A 103 7.04 10.59 0.96
C LYS A 103 6.80 9.36 0.12
N GLY A 104 5.74 8.64 0.39
CA GLY A 104 5.49 7.41 -0.34
C GLY A 104 5.13 7.65 -1.79
N ASP A 105 5.25 6.60 -2.58
CA ASP A 105 4.86 6.63 -3.98
C ASP A 105 3.44 6.16 -4.11
N VAL A 106 2.56 6.99 -4.66
CA VAL A 106 1.18 6.60 -4.87
C VAL A 106 1.12 5.67 -6.07
N LEU A 107 0.79 4.43 -5.83
CA LEU A 107 0.66 3.46 -6.89
C LEU A 107 -0.72 3.47 -7.52
N TYR A 108 -1.71 3.85 -6.75
CA TYR A 108 -3.08 3.90 -7.24
C TYR A 108 -3.88 4.86 -6.39
N GLU A 109 -4.71 5.64 -7.01
CA GLU A 109 -5.62 6.51 -6.31
C GLU A 109 -6.93 6.52 -7.06
N ALA A 110 -8.01 6.20 -6.36
CA ALA A 110 -9.31 6.16 -7.01
C ALA A 110 -9.75 7.55 -7.38
N THR A 111 -10.32 7.66 -8.57
CA THR A 111 -10.96 8.90 -8.95
C THR A 111 -12.43 8.68 -8.77
N ASP A 112 -13.03 9.49 -7.97
CA ASP A 112 -14.44 9.35 -7.70
C ASP A 112 -15.08 10.72 -7.81
N PRO A 113 -15.58 11.04 -8.95
CA PRO A 113 -16.16 12.37 -9.14
C PRO A 113 -17.33 12.64 -8.21
N GLY A 114 -17.99 11.61 -7.77
CA GLY A 114 -19.11 11.82 -6.88
C GLY A 114 -18.71 12.28 -5.52
N VAL A 115 -17.48 12.14 -5.16
CA VAL A 115 -17.01 12.57 -3.86
C VAL A 115 -16.36 13.92 -3.94
N GLY A 116 -16.36 14.50 -5.07
CA GLY A 116 -15.76 15.79 -5.19
C GLY A 116 -14.29 15.80 -5.18
N GLY A 117 -13.68 14.68 -5.34
CA GLY A 117 -12.24 14.63 -5.42
C GLY A 117 -11.52 15.11 -4.21
N ARG A 118 -12.24 15.43 -3.13
CA ARG A 118 -11.56 15.90 -2.05
C ARG A 118 -10.98 14.83 -1.29
N SER A 119 -9.78 14.77 -1.16
CA SER A 119 -9.10 13.72 -0.46
C SER A 119 -9.00 14.08 1.01
N TRP A 120 -9.54 13.23 1.85
CA TRP A 120 -9.39 13.42 3.27
C TRP A 120 -7.95 13.16 3.70
N LEU A 121 -7.10 12.75 2.80
CA LEU A 121 -5.68 12.62 3.06
C LEU A 121 -4.93 13.91 2.81
N ARG A 122 -5.53 14.89 2.19
CA ARG A 122 -4.89 16.04 1.84
C ARG A 122 -4.86 16.99 2.90
N ARG A 123 -4.99 16.95 3.88
CA ARG A 123 -4.94 17.87 4.78
C ARG A 123 -4.17 17.68 5.73
#